data_2f571dc92bb6794d46a85db3983ddf5a
#
_entry.id   2f571dc92bb6794d46a85db3983ddf5a
#
_cell.length_a   1.000
_cell.length_b   1.000
_cell.length_c   1.000
_cell.angle_alpha   90.00
_cell.angle_beta   90.00
_cell.angle_gamma   90.00
#
_symmetry.space_group_name_H-M   'P 1'
#
loop_
_entity.id
_entity.type
_entity.pdbx_description
1 polymer ?
#
loop_
_entity_poly.entity_id
_entity_poly.type
_entity_poly.pdbx_seq_one_letter_code
_entity_poly.pdbx_strand_id
1 'polypeptide(L)' 'PFDIILLDPPYNKGLLDECFRLIAENELLAEDGVIVAEHRREEKMPEELHGFQKQKERRYGIVMLSIYANG' A
#
# COMPACT_ATOMS: atom_id res chain seq x y z
N PRO A 1 -14.96 -1.25 7.92
CA PRO A 1 -13.63 -0.85 7.43
C PRO A 1 -12.52 -1.30 8.37
N PHE A 2 -11.31 -1.43 7.80
CA PHE A 2 -10.16 -1.91 8.55
C PHE A 2 -9.24 -0.76 8.93
N ASP A 3 -8.67 -0.84 10.12
CA ASP A 3 -7.70 0.18 10.57
C ASP A 3 -6.33 -0.06 9.95
N ILE A 4 -5.99 -1.33 9.68
CA ILE A 4 -4.72 -1.70 9.05
C ILE A 4 -5.00 -2.75 8.00
N ILE A 5 -4.49 -2.52 6.79
CA ILE A 5 -4.57 -3.50 5.71
C ILE A 5 -3.14 -3.85 5.31
N LEU A 6 -2.78 -5.12 5.42
CA LEU A 6 -1.45 -5.60 5.07
C LEU A 6 -1.51 -6.26 3.69
N LEU A 7 -0.63 -5.83 2.80
CA LEU A 7 -0.53 -6.38 1.45
C LEU A 7 0.86 -6.96 1.24
N ASP A 8 0.89 -8.26 0.97
CA ASP A 8 2.14 -8.98 0.72
C ASP A 8 1.97 -9.85 -0.53
N PRO A 9 1.70 -9.24 -1.68
CA PRO A 9 1.52 -10.01 -2.90
C PRO A 9 2.87 -10.48 -3.44
N PRO A 10 2.89 -11.60 -4.17
CA PRO A 10 4.13 -12.04 -4.82
C PRO A 10 4.51 -11.03 -5.91
N TYR A 11 5.63 -10.43 -5.77
CA TYR A 11 6.36 -9.54 -6.70
C TYR A 11 5.67 -9.17 -8.01
N ASN A 12 4.54 -8.50 -7.94
CA ASN A 12 3.80 -8.10 -9.12
C ASN A 12 3.15 -6.74 -8.88
N LYS A 13 3.69 -5.71 -9.54
CA LYS A 13 3.18 -4.34 -9.39
C LYS A 13 1.73 -4.21 -9.80
N GLY A 14 1.33 -4.94 -10.84
CA GLY A 14 -0.06 -4.91 -11.29
C GLY A 14 -0.99 -5.40 -10.19
N LEU A 15 -0.56 -6.40 -9.45
CA LEU A 15 -1.37 -6.96 -8.37
C LEU A 15 -1.52 -5.97 -7.21
N LEU A 16 -0.44 -5.25 -6.87
CA LEU A 16 -0.52 -4.21 -5.83
C LEU A 16 -1.47 -3.09 -6.25
N ASP A 17 -1.36 -2.63 -7.50
CA ASP A 17 -2.24 -1.60 -8.03
C ASP A 17 -3.69 -2.06 -7.95
N GLU A 18 -3.95 -3.29 -8.34
CA GLU A 18 -5.30 -3.88 -8.29
C GLU A 18 -5.83 -3.91 -6.87
N CYS A 19 -4.99 -4.32 -5.91
CA CYS A 19 -5.38 -4.35 -4.50
C CYS A 19 -5.75 -2.96 -3.98
N PHE A 20 -4.93 -1.95 -4.30
CA PHE A 20 -5.22 -0.58 -3.89
C PHE A 20 -6.53 -0.09 -4.50
N ARG A 21 -6.75 -0.42 -5.78
CA ARG A 21 -7.98 -0.04 -6.46
C ARG A 21 -9.21 -0.64 -5.77
N LEU A 22 -9.14 -1.92 -5.43
CA LEU A 22 -10.25 -2.59 -4.75
C LEU A 22 -10.51 -2.03 -3.36
N ILE A 23 -9.46 -1.68 -2.64
CA ILE A 23 -9.60 -1.07 -1.32
C ILE A 23 -10.31 0.27 -1.45
N ALA A 24 -9.94 1.07 -2.45
CA ALA A 24 -10.55 2.36 -2.68
C ALA A 24 -12.01 2.22 -3.09
N GLU A 25 -12.29 1.36 -4.07
CA GLU A 25 -13.65 1.21 -4.61
C GLU A 25 -14.63 0.65 -3.58
N ASN A 26 -14.16 -0.19 -2.69
CA ASN A 26 -15.03 -0.82 -1.69
C ASN A 26 -14.95 -0.17 -0.32
N GLU A 27 -14.23 0.95 -0.23
CA GLU A 27 -14.09 1.73 1.01
C GLU A 27 -13.70 0.85 2.19
N LEU A 28 -12.68 0.02 1.98
CA LEU A 28 -12.26 -0.95 3.00
C LEU A 28 -11.37 -0.36 4.08
N LEU A 29 -10.77 0.79 3.84
CA LEU A 29 -9.87 1.41 4.82
C LEU A 29 -10.62 2.44 5.67
N ALA A 30 -10.45 2.32 7.00
CA ALA A 30 -11.02 3.28 7.92
C ALA A 30 -10.39 4.66 7.70
N GLU A 31 -11.09 5.71 8.11
CA GLU A 31 -10.65 7.08 7.88
C GLU A 31 -9.22 7.33 8.37
N ASP A 32 -8.88 6.82 9.54
CA ASP A 32 -7.55 6.95 10.12
C ASP A 32 -6.69 5.71 9.89
N GLY A 33 -7.10 4.85 8.98
CA GLY A 33 -6.40 3.60 8.74
C GLY A 33 -5.18 3.76 7.86
N VAL A 34 -4.36 2.70 7.81
CA VAL A 34 -3.17 2.66 6.96
C VAL A 34 -3.13 1.37 6.16
N ILE A 35 -2.53 1.45 4.97
CA ILE A 35 -2.23 0.30 4.14
C ILE A 35 -0.73 0.12 4.17
N VAL A 36 -0.28 -1.07 4.55
CA VAL A 36 1.14 -1.40 4.57
C VAL A 36 1.39 -2.37 3.42
N ALA A 37 2.15 -1.93 2.43
CA ALA A 37 2.48 -2.75 1.27
C ALA A 37 3.91 -3.21 1.35
N GLU A 38 4.11 -4.53 1.33
CA GLU A 38 5.44 -5.12 1.32
C GLU A 38 5.85 -5.35 -0.13
N HIS A 39 7.04 -4.91 -0.48
CA HIS A 39 7.55 -5.07 -1.85
C HIS A 39 9.07 -5.08 -1.82
N ARG A 40 9.68 -5.39 -2.96
CA ARG A 40 11.13 -5.35 -3.05
C ARG A 40 11.59 -3.90 -3.20
N ARG A 41 12.79 -3.60 -2.73
CA ARG A 41 13.31 -2.23 -2.79
C ARG A 41 13.51 -1.74 -4.23
N GLU A 42 13.68 -2.65 -5.20
CA GLU A 42 13.80 -2.29 -6.62
C GLU A 42 12.45 -1.85 -7.20
N GLU A 43 11.36 -2.27 -6.58
CA GLU A 43 10.02 -1.91 -7.04
C GLU A 43 9.62 -0.62 -6.36
N LYS A 44 9.70 0.48 -7.09
CA LYS A 44 9.35 1.78 -6.51
C LYS A 44 7.85 1.96 -6.52
N MET A 45 7.32 2.35 -5.37
CA MET A 45 5.90 2.62 -5.21
C MET A 45 5.65 4.11 -5.37
N PRO A 46 4.58 4.50 -6.06
CA PRO A 46 4.29 5.93 -6.26
C PRO A 46 3.91 6.64 -4.96
N GLU A 47 4.03 7.96 -4.96
CA GLU A 47 3.66 8.78 -3.81
C GLU A 47 2.16 8.79 -3.58
N GLU A 48 1.39 8.63 -4.64
CA GLU A 48 -0.06 8.62 -4.57
C GLU A 48 -0.59 7.46 -5.41
N LEU A 49 -1.58 6.72 -4.90
CA LEU A 49 -2.12 5.56 -5.60
C LEU A 49 -3.59 5.41 -5.23
N HIS A 50 -4.47 5.58 -6.21
CA HIS A 50 -5.92 5.49 -6.05
C HIS A 50 -6.47 6.33 -4.90
N GLY A 51 -5.90 7.52 -4.70
CA GLY A 51 -6.35 8.44 -3.65
C GLY A 51 -5.63 8.28 -2.32
N PHE A 52 -4.82 7.24 -2.19
CA PHE A 52 -4.04 7.04 -0.96
C PHE A 52 -2.67 7.70 -1.12
N GLN A 53 -2.18 8.31 -0.03
CA GLN A 53 -0.91 9.02 -0.03
C GLN A 53 0.13 8.24 0.75
N LYS A 54 1.32 8.09 0.18
CA LYS A 54 2.42 7.41 0.87
C LYS A 54 2.92 8.29 2.01
N GLN A 55 2.90 7.76 3.22
CA GLN A 55 3.31 8.48 4.41
C GLN A 55 4.77 8.24 4.76
N LYS A 56 5.24 7.01 4.60
CA LYS A 56 6.63 6.67 4.90
C LYS A 56 7.00 5.34 4.26
N GLU A 57 8.31 5.11 4.20
CA GLU A 57 8.88 3.85 3.74
C GLU A 57 9.86 3.35 4.79
N ARG A 58 9.90 2.04 4.97
CA ARG A 58 10.86 1.39 5.88
C ARG A 58 11.57 0.30 5.09
N ARG A 59 12.89 0.26 5.18
CA ARG A 59 13.68 -0.75 4.48
C ARG A 59 14.23 -1.78 5.45
N TYR A 60 14.05 -3.05 5.10
CA TYR A 60 14.56 -4.18 5.87
C TYR A 60 15.29 -5.10 4.89
N GLY A 61 16.61 -4.88 4.72
CA GLY A 61 17.38 -5.64 3.74
C GLY A 61 16.90 -5.36 2.32
N ILE A 62 16.42 -6.39 1.63
CA ILE A 62 15.91 -6.25 0.26
C ILE A 62 14.41 -5.96 0.23
N VAL A 63 13.78 -5.91 1.39
CA VAL A 63 12.34 -5.71 1.51
C VAL A 63 12.04 -4.27 1.91
N MET A 64 11.00 -3.71 1.31
CA MET A 64 10.50 -2.38 1.65
C MET A 64 9.07 -2.49 2.16
N LEU A 65 8.74 -1.67 3.13
CA LEU A 65 7.36 -1.48 3.55
C LEU A 65 6.99 -0.05 3.20
N SER A 66 6.00 0.11 2.34
CA SER A 66 5.46 1.43 1.99
C SER A 66 4.12 1.58 2.70
N ILE A 67 3.98 2.66 3.44
CA ILE A 67 2.80 2.89 4.29
C ILE A 67 1.98 4.03 3.70
N TYR A 68 0.73 3.72 3.38
CA TYR A 68 -0.21 4.66 2.77
C TYR A 68 -1.37 4.97 3.72
N ALA A 69 -1.93 6.15 3.57
CA ALA A 69 -3.13 6.56 4.30
C ALA A 69 -4.04 7.33 3.35
N ASN A 70 -5.24 7.63 3.80
CA ASN A 70 -6.17 8.44 3.02
C ASN A 70 -5.57 9.82 2.77
N GLY A 71 -5.75 10.31 1.55
CA GLY A 71 -5.22 11.61 1.15
C GLY A 71 -6.04 12.78 1.66
#